data_65cd63457310b2c833359e1ae9fd4d6d
#
_entry.id   65cd63457310b2c833359e1ae9fd4d6d
#
_cell.length_a   1.000
_cell.length_b   1.000
_cell.length_c   1.000
_cell.angle_alpha   90.00
_cell.angle_beta   90.00
_cell.angle_gamma   90.00
#
_symmetry.space_group_name_H-M   'P 1'
#
loop_
_entity.id
_entity.type
_entity.pdbx_description
1 polymer ?
#
loop_
_entity_poly.entity_id
_entity_poly.type
_entity_poly.pdbx_seq_one_letter_code
_entity_poly.pdbx_strand_id
1 'polypeptide(L)'
;MYISPPNFIRRIFPSLIWTMPETDRVYLTFDDGPTPGVTEWIVDQLARYDAKATFFCLGKNAEQHPHLFRMLVDGGHRIGNHTYSHQKGWGMSLERYLEDVDFANDILHTDLFRPPYARIKPS
;
A
#
# COMPACT_ATOMS: atom_id res chain seq x y z
N MET A 1 5.22 21.17 0.84
CA MET A 1 4.33 21.57 1.96
C MET A 1 3.99 20.30 2.75
N TYR A 2 4.48 20.16 3.97
CA TYR A 2 4.23 19.00 4.82
C TYR A 2 2.85 19.18 5.48
N ILE A 3 1.87 18.39 5.11
CA ILE A 3 0.54 18.40 5.73
C ILE A 3 0.48 17.26 6.73
N SER A 4 0.61 17.58 8.01
CA SER A 4 0.40 16.62 9.09
C SER A 4 -1.07 16.68 9.53
N PRO A 5 -1.74 15.54 9.72
CA PRO A 5 -3.12 15.56 10.22
C PRO A 5 -3.19 16.18 11.62
N PRO A 6 -4.27 16.89 11.92
CA PRO A 6 -4.47 17.50 13.25
C PRO A 6 -4.41 16.46 14.37
N ASN A 7 -3.90 16.88 15.53
CA ASN A 7 -3.69 15.98 16.68
C ASN A 7 -4.96 15.27 17.16
N PHE A 8 -6.13 15.90 17.00
CA PHE A 8 -7.39 15.28 17.40
C PHE A 8 -7.74 14.06 16.54
N ILE A 9 -7.41 14.07 15.23
CA ILE A 9 -7.61 12.91 14.34
C ILE A 9 -6.73 11.74 14.78
N ARG A 10 -5.48 12.01 15.14
CA ARG A 10 -4.55 10.98 15.66
C ARG A 10 -5.06 10.34 16.95
N ARG A 11 -5.77 11.11 17.80
CA ARG A 11 -6.37 10.60 19.04
C ARG A 11 -7.60 9.73 18.80
N ILE A 12 -8.37 10.03 17.75
CA ILE A 12 -9.56 9.24 17.38
C ILE A 12 -9.16 7.88 16.79
N PHE A 13 -8.03 7.83 16.06
CA PHE A 13 -7.56 6.62 15.40
C PHE A 13 -6.13 6.25 15.84
N PRO A 14 -5.94 5.83 17.11
CA PRO A 14 -4.60 5.56 17.66
C PRO A 14 -3.91 4.32 17.06
N SER A 15 -4.68 3.41 16.46
CA SER A 15 -4.15 2.21 15.80
C SER A 15 -3.54 2.46 14.41
N LEU A 16 -3.73 3.66 13.85
CA LEU A 16 -3.16 4.00 12.54
C LEU A 16 -1.71 4.48 12.68
N ILE A 17 -0.90 4.13 11.70
CA ILE A 17 0.48 4.63 11.59
C ILE A 17 0.44 6.04 11.01
N TRP A 18 0.65 7.04 11.86
CA TRP A 18 0.67 8.46 11.48
C TRP A 18 2.07 9.00 11.19
N THR A 19 3.07 8.44 11.85
CA THR A 19 4.47 8.87 11.75
C THR A 19 5.38 7.65 11.88
N MET A 20 6.49 7.70 11.17
CA MET A 20 7.54 6.71 11.34
C MET A 20 8.47 7.12 12.50
N PRO A 21 9.08 6.15 13.21
CA PRO A 21 9.89 6.45 14.40
C PRO A 21 11.19 7.20 14.07
N GLU A 22 11.75 6.97 12.88
CA GLU A 22 13.00 7.62 12.44
C GLU A 22 12.68 8.88 11.66
N THR A 23 13.23 10.01 12.07
CA THR A 23 12.91 11.34 11.52
C THR A 23 13.98 11.86 10.55
N ASP A 24 15.11 11.17 10.41
CA ASP A 24 16.21 11.49 9.52
C ASP A 24 16.11 10.81 8.13
N ARG A 25 15.02 10.08 7.90
CA ARG A 25 14.78 9.30 6.67
C ARG A 25 13.54 9.75 5.93
N VAL A 26 13.56 9.55 4.62
CA VAL A 26 12.40 9.68 3.74
C VAL A 26 11.86 8.28 3.43
N TYR A 27 10.56 8.09 3.63
CA TYR A 27 9.88 6.84 3.35
C TYR A 27 9.09 6.98 2.03
N LEU A 28 9.58 6.33 0.99
CA LEU A 28 8.91 6.31 -0.30
C LEU A 28 7.80 5.26 -0.31
N THR A 29 6.62 5.64 -0.76
CA THR A 29 5.49 4.72 -0.94
C THR A 29 4.88 4.91 -2.32
N PHE A 30 4.45 3.81 -2.93
CA PHE A 30 3.77 3.77 -4.23
C PHE A 30 2.49 2.97 -4.08
N ASP A 31 1.41 3.48 -4.61
CA ASP A 31 0.09 2.84 -4.59
C ASP A 31 -0.29 2.32 -5.99
N ASP A 32 -1.31 1.46 -6.06
CA ASP A 32 -1.98 0.98 -7.28
C ASP A 32 -1.19 -0.01 -8.16
N GLY A 33 0.08 -0.25 -7.90
CA GLY A 33 0.88 -1.21 -8.67
C GLY A 33 0.56 -2.69 -8.37
N PRO A 34 1.34 -3.62 -8.96
CA PRO A 34 2.34 -3.38 -9.99
C PRO A 34 1.75 -3.04 -11.36
N THR A 35 2.41 -2.16 -12.10
CA THR A 35 1.97 -1.70 -13.43
C THR A 35 3.11 -1.85 -14.43
N PRO A 36 2.90 -2.54 -15.58
CA PRO A 36 3.93 -2.72 -16.60
C PRO A 36 4.53 -1.39 -17.09
N GLY A 37 5.83 -1.38 -17.29
CA GLY A 37 6.61 -0.23 -17.70
C GLY A 37 6.93 0.75 -16.58
N VAL A 38 5.95 1.03 -15.70
CA VAL A 38 6.13 1.96 -14.58
C VAL A 38 6.85 1.28 -13.41
N THR A 39 6.43 0.09 -13.04
CA THR A 39 7.02 -0.63 -11.91
C THR A 39 8.48 -0.96 -12.15
N GLU A 40 8.82 -1.46 -13.33
CA GLU A 40 10.22 -1.76 -13.71
C GLU A 40 11.09 -0.51 -13.65
N TRP A 41 10.58 0.61 -14.18
CA TRP A 41 11.31 1.87 -14.15
C TRP A 41 11.55 2.35 -12.71
N ILE A 42 10.54 2.29 -11.84
CA ILE A 42 10.68 2.68 -10.43
C ILE A 42 11.72 1.80 -9.74
N VAL A 43 11.65 0.47 -9.92
CA VAL A 43 12.59 -0.48 -9.31
C VAL A 43 14.02 -0.20 -9.78
N ASP A 44 14.22 0.05 -11.08
CA ASP A 44 15.53 0.43 -11.63
C ASP A 44 16.06 1.72 -10.98
N GLN A 45 15.21 2.76 -10.87
CA GLN A 45 15.62 4.00 -10.20
C GLN A 45 15.99 3.79 -8.72
N LEU A 46 15.17 3.05 -7.99
CA LEU A 46 15.46 2.75 -6.58
C LEU A 46 16.78 1.98 -6.42
N ALA A 47 17.04 1.01 -7.31
CA ALA A 47 18.30 0.26 -7.30
C ALA A 47 19.53 1.13 -7.55
N ARG A 48 19.45 2.12 -8.45
CA ARG A 48 20.54 3.07 -8.72
C ARG A 48 20.96 3.88 -7.50
N TYR A 49 20.03 4.13 -6.59
CA TYR A 49 20.27 4.91 -5.37
C TYR A 49 20.38 4.03 -4.12
N ASP A 50 20.46 2.71 -4.27
CA ASP A 50 20.42 1.73 -3.16
C ASP A 50 19.24 2.01 -2.20
N ALA A 51 18.11 2.44 -2.75
CA ALA A 51 16.94 2.82 -2.01
C ALA A 51 15.88 1.71 -1.99
N LYS A 52 15.12 1.64 -0.91
CA LYS A 52 13.97 0.75 -0.79
C LYS A 52 12.70 1.58 -0.63
N ALA A 53 11.58 0.99 -1.01
CA ALA A 53 10.27 1.61 -0.91
C ALA A 53 9.22 0.62 -0.41
N THR A 54 8.04 1.13 -0.05
CA THR A 54 6.85 0.34 0.22
C THR A 54 5.89 0.46 -0.96
N PHE A 55 5.44 -0.67 -1.48
CA PHE A 55 4.46 -0.72 -2.56
C PHE A 55 3.14 -1.27 -2.01
N PHE A 56 2.12 -0.42 -1.96
CA PHE A 56 0.76 -0.82 -1.65
C PHE A 56 0.09 -1.31 -2.93
N CYS A 57 0.15 -2.64 -3.12
CA CYS A 57 -0.26 -3.29 -4.34
C CYS A 57 -1.76 -3.60 -4.35
N LEU A 58 -2.36 -3.51 -5.53
CA LEU A 58 -3.66 -4.11 -5.79
C LEU A 58 -3.48 -5.61 -6.03
N GLY A 59 -4.26 -6.42 -5.34
CA GLY A 59 -4.23 -7.88 -5.52
C GLY A 59 -4.43 -8.29 -6.97
N LYS A 60 -5.38 -7.66 -7.67
CA LYS A 60 -5.66 -7.87 -9.10
C LYS A 60 -4.41 -7.65 -9.98
N ASN A 61 -3.67 -6.58 -9.74
CA ASN A 61 -2.49 -6.27 -10.54
C ASN A 61 -1.33 -7.22 -10.25
N ALA A 62 -1.16 -7.63 -8.98
CA ALA A 62 -0.17 -8.62 -8.59
C ALA A 62 -0.47 -10.00 -9.24
N GLU A 63 -1.75 -10.39 -9.31
CA GLU A 63 -2.19 -11.62 -9.97
C GLU A 63 -2.00 -11.57 -11.48
N GLN A 64 -2.33 -10.44 -12.12
CA GLN A 64 -2.17 -10.26 -13.57
C GLN A 64 -0.70 -10.13 -14.00
N HIS A 65 0.16 -9.63 -13.14
CA HIS A 65 1.57 -9.38 -13.41
C HIS A 65 2.49 -10.02 -12.35
N PRO A 66 2.46 -11.34 -12.20
CA PRO A 66 3.19 -12.04 -11.13
C PRO A 66 4.71 -11.86 -11.23
N HIS A 67 5.25 -11.65 -12.43
CA HIS A 67 6.68 -11.38 -12.63
C HIS A 67 7.07 -10.00 -12.05
N LEU A 68 6.22 -8.97 -12.21
CA LEU A 68 6.46 -7.65 -11.62
C LEU A 68 6.32 -7.68 -10.11
N PHE A 69 5.32 -8.40 -9.60
CA PHE A 69 5.16 -8.58 -8.16
C PHE A 69 6.40 -9.27 -7.54
N ARG A 70 6.89 -10.33 -8.18
CA ARG A 70 8.12 -11.01 -7.76
C ARG A 70 9.33 -10.08 -7.80
N MET A 71 9.44 -9.23 -8.83
CA MET A 71 10.51 -8.23 -8.93
C MET A 71 10.52 -7.28 -7.71
N LEU A 72 9.35 -6.85 -7.23
CA LEU A 72 9.25 -6.03 -6.02
C LEU A 72 9.75 -6.77 -4.79
N VAL A 73 9.34 -8.03 -4.61
CA VAL A 73 9.73 -8.86 -3.47
C VAL A 73 11.23 -9.16 -3.50
N ASP A 74 11.73 -9.62 -4.64
CA ASP A 74 13.15 -9.99 -4.83
C ASP A 74 14.07 -8.75 -4.71
N GLY A 75 13.56 -7.58 -5.09
CA GLY A 75 14.22 -6.29 -4.90
C GLY A 75 14.31 -5.83 -3.44
N GLY A 76 13.71 -6.56 -2.51
CA GLY A 76 13.72 -6.23 -1.08
C GLY A 76 12.84 -5.03 -0.71
N HIS A 77 11.85 -4.72 -1.52
CA HIS A 77 10.86 -3.70 -1.23
C HIS A 77 9.78 -4.25 -0.28
N ARG A 78 9.16 -3.39 0.49
CA ARG A 78 8.05 -3.78 1.36
C ARG A 78 6.75 -3.80 0.57
N ILE A 79 5.96 -4.85 0.75
CA ILE A 79 4.63 -4.97 0.15
C ILE A 79 3.58 -4.56 1.17
N GLY A 80 2.57 -3.83 0.71
CA GLY A 80 1.36 -3.52 1.45
C GLY A 80 0.13 -3.87 0.61
N ASN A 81 -0.97 -4.12 1.29
CA ASN A 81 -2.26 -4.42 0.68
C ASN A 81 -3.02 -3.10 0.41
N HIS A 82 -3.46 -2.92 -0.85
CA HIS A 82 -4.28 -1.78 -1.27
C HIS A 82 -5.65 -2.22 -1.79
N THR A 83 -6.20 -3.30 -1.22
CA THR A 83 -7.37 -4.06 -1.66
C THR A 83 -7.11 -4.86 -2.95
N TYR A 84 -8.05 -5.70 -3.36
CA TYR A 84 -7.92 -6.43 -4.61
C TYR A 84 -8.30 -5.57 -5.82
N SER A 85 -9.45 -4.90 -5.74
CA SER A 85 -10.07 -4.23 -6.90
C SER A 85 -10.14 -2.71 -6.79
N HIS A 86 -9.40 -2.10 -5.85
CA HIS A 86 -9.39 -0.65 -5.60
C HIS A 86 -10.77 -0.10 -5.23
N GLN A 87 -11.52 -0.84 -4.41
CA GLN A 87 -12.87 -0.46 -4.02
C GLN A 87 -12.91 0.74 -3.08
N LYS A 88 -13.93 1.58 -3.30
CA LYS A 88 -14.26 2.63 -2.33
C LYS A 88 -14.99 1.98 -1.16
N GLY A 89 -14.43 2.02 0.04
CA GLY A 89 -15.08 1.50 1.25
C GLY A 89 -16.44 2.14 1.57
N TRP A 90 -16.73 3.30 0.97
CA TRP A 90 -18.01 4.00 1.10
C TRP A 90 -18.96 3.55 -0.02
N GLY A 91 -20.16 3.10 0.36
CA GLY A 91 -21.20 2.66 -0.57
C GLY A 91 -21.28 1.15 -0.77
N MET A 92 -20.42 0.39 -0.10
CA MET A 92 -20.51 -1.08 -0.04
C MET A 92 -20.62 -1.55 1.42
N SER A 93 -21.07 -2.79 1.62
CA SER A 93 -21.08 -3.38 2.97
C SER A 93 -19.66 -3.58 3.49
N LEU A 94 -19.50 -3.52 4.82
CA LEU A 94 -18.21 -3.79 5.46
C LEU A 94 -17.70 -5.21 5.11
N GLU A 95 -18.61 -6.18 5.10
CA GLU A 95 -18.33 -7.57 4.77
C GLU A 95 -17.67 -7.70 3.38
N ARG A 96 -18.30 -7.15 2.35
CA ARG A 96 -17.74 -7.16 0.98
C ARG A 96 -16.40 -6.42 0.87
N TYR A 97 -16.23 -5.36 1.64
CA TYR A 97 -14.96 -4.64 1.66
C TYR A 97 -13.85 -5.49 2.28
N LEU A 98 -14.14 -6.16 3.40
CA LEU A 98 -13.20 -7.07 4.04
C LEU A 98 -12.88 -8.28 3.16
N GLU A 99 -13.87 -8.87 2.47
CA GLU A 99 -13.64 -9.93 1.49
C GLU A 99 -12.66 -9.51 0.39
N ASP A 100 -12.78 -8.27 -0.13
CA ASP A 100 -11.86 -7.74 -1.16
C ASP A 100 -10.44 -7.54 -0.60
N VAL A 101 -10.32 -7.11 0.67
CA VAL A 101 -9.04 -7.00 1.37
C VAL A 101 -8.41 -8.37 1.62
N ASP A 102 -9.18 -9.33 2.12
CA ASP A 102 -8.71 -10.68 2.42
C ASP A 102 -8.29 -11.41 1.14
N PHE A 103 -9.05 -11.28 0.06
CA PHE A 103 -8.72 -11.86 -1.23
C PHE A 103 -7.40 -11.28 -1.79
N ALA A 104 -7.18 -9.97 -1.64
CA ALA A 104 -5.88 -9.38 -1.96
C ALA A 104 -4.77 -9.97 -1.08
N ASN A 105 -5.04 -10.21 0.21
CA ASN A 105 -4.03 -10.69 1.14
C ASN A 105 -3.62 -12.15 0.90
N ASP A 106 -4.49 -12.96 0.32
CA ASP A 106 -4.16 -14.31 -0.13
C ASP A 106 -3.08 -14.31 -1.24
N ILE A 107 -2.94 -13.20 -1.96
CA ILE A 107 -1.93 -13.01 -3.01
C ILE A 107 -0.70 -12.27 -2.47
N LEU A 108 -0.92 -11.21 -1.69
CA LEU A 108 0.13 -10.27 -1.27
C LEU A 108 0.87 -10.70 -0.01
N HIS A 109 0.25 -11.49 0.88
CA HIS A 109 0.81 -12.01 2.12
C HIS A 109 1.46 -10.94 3.00
N THR A 110 0.71 -9.89 3.38
CA THR A 110 1.21 -8.77 4.16
C THR A 110 0.27 -8.37 5.29
N ASP A 111 0.85 -7.83 6.37
CA ASP A 111 0.15 -7.22 7.50
C ASP A 111 -0.04 -5.70 7.35
N LEU A 112 0.52 -5.12 6.30
CA LEU A 112 0.49 -3.69 6.04
C LEU A 112 -0.64 -3.35 5.08
N PHE A 113 -1.52 -2.44 5.48
CA PHE A 113 -2.69 -2.05 4.71
C PHE A 113 -2.79 -0.54 4.53
N ARG A 114 -3.17 -0.11 3.33
CA ARG A 114 -3.57 1.27 3.03
C ARG A 114 -4.91 1.27 2.29
N PRO A 115 -5.95 1.90 2.84
CA PRO A 115 -7.25 1.96 2.15
C PRO A 115 -7.18 2.85 0.91
N PRO A 116 -7.80 2.46 -0.21
CA PRO A 116 -8.00 3.33 -1.35
C PRO A 116 -8.68 4.64 -0.96
N TYR A 117 -8.28 5.74 -1.61
CA TYR A 117 -8.81 7.08 -1.36
C TYR A 117 -8.62 7.60 0.07
N ALA A 118 -7.74 6.98 0.88
CA ALA A 118 -7.57 7.26 2.31
C ALA A 118 -8.90 7.23 3.10
N ARG A 119 -9.86 6.40 2.69
CA ARG A 119 -11.19 6.30 3.28
C ARG A 119 -11.35 5.00 4.03
N ILE A 120 -11.42 5.13 5.36
CA ILE A 120 -11.76 4.04 6.28
C ILE A 120 -13.20 4.24 6.71
N LYS A 121 -14.01 3.16 6.66
CA LYS A 121 -15.35 3.16 7.24
C LYS A 121 -15.17 3.02 8.75
N PRO A 122 -15.72 3.94 9.57
CA PRO A 122 -15.77 3.71 11.02
C PRO A 122 -16.61 2.47 11.31
N SER A 123 -16.11 1.62 12.17
CA SER A 123 -16.84 0.46 12.70
C SER A 123 -17.94 0.88 13.65
#